data_90e3dc29269db49b7f4d27b140e22f36
#
_entry.id   90e3dc29269db49b7f4d27b140e22f36
#
_cell.length_a   1.000
_cell.length_b   1.000
_cell.length_c   1.000
_cell.angle_alpha   90.00
_cell.angle_beta   90.00
_cell.angle_gamma   90.00
#
_symmetry.space_group_name_H-M   'P 1'
#
loop_
_entity.id
_entity.type
_entity.pdbx_description
1 polymer ?
#
loop_
_entity_poly.entity_id
_entity_poly.type
_entity_poly.pdbx_seq_one_letter_code
_entity_poly.pdbx_strand_id
1 'polypeptide(L)'
;MNDSLESISIDHKVLGFCLKHDFFNKVKNILEEDMFSGQTKELFKTILFAQTNYEKDLTKDELFALHVDRHPAMPATTKKDVMSIVHALPPDANNHDLQMDVVKNFWMRDRARLIGEKAISIFTGQDVDFGELQRIMDTVEDGRMEN
;
A
#
# COMPACT_ATOMS: atom_id res chain seq x y z
N MET A 1 -9.12 20.36 -14.53
CA MET A 1 -8.55 19.57 -13.43
C MET A 1 -7.66 18.48 -13.97
N ASN A 2 -6.53 18.35 -13.40
CA ASN A 2 -5.53 17.42 -13.86
C ASN A 2 -5.71 16.04 -13.23
N ASP A 3 -6.01 15.05 -14.06
CA ASP A 3 -6.16 13.66 -13.60
C ASP A 3 -4.90 12.84 -13.88
N SER A 4 -3.77 13.51 -14.05
CA SER A 4 -2.53 12.81 -14.31
C SER A 4 -2.11 11.96 -13.12
N LEU A 5 -1.24 10.99 -13.39
CA LEU A 5 -0.68 10.13 -12.36
C LEU A 5 0.00 10.94 -11.24
N GLU A 6 0.57 12.10 -11.57
CA GLU A 6 1.26 12.95 -10.61
C GLU A 6 0.35 13.47 -9.49
N SER A 7 -0.94 13.67 -9.77
CA SER A 7 -1.88 14.18 -8.77
C SER A 7 -2.46 13.10 -7.86
N ILE A 8 -2.15 11.83 -8.12
CA ILE A 8 -2.64 10.70 -7.34
C ILE A 8 -1.65 10.41 -6.21
N SER A 9 -2.16 10.20 -4.99
CA SER A 9 -1.29 9.89 -3.86
C SER A 9 -0.56 8.56 -4.08
N ILE A 10 0.60 8.42 -3.46
CA ILE A 10 1.48 7.27 -3.69
C ILE A 10 0.85 5.96 -3.26
N ASP A 11 0.10 5.96 -2.15
CA ASP A 11 -0.58 4.74 -1.69
C ASP A 11 -1.65 4.27 -2.67
N HIS A 12 -2.38 5.21 -3.29
CA HIS A 12 -3.37 4.88 -4.31
C HIS A 12 -2.68 4.35 -5.57
N LYS A 13 -1.52 4.91 -5.94
CA LYS A 13 -0.76 4.40 -7.09
C LYS A 13 -0.40 2.94 -6.88
N VAL A 14 0.14 2.63 -5.70
CA VAL A 14 0.57 1.26 -5.38
C VAL A 14 -0.63 0.32 -5.37
N LEU A 15 -1.76 0.73 -4.79
CA LEU A 15 -2.97 -0.08 -4.83
C LEU A 15 -3.38 -0.40 -6.26
N GLY A 16 -3.39 0.60 -7.13
CA GLY A 16 -3.78 0.41 -8.53
C GLY A 16 -2.86 -0.57 -9.24
N PHE A 17 -1.56 -0.48 -9.00
CA PHE A 17 -0.60 -1.41 -9.60
C PHE A 17 -0.86 -2.85 -9.16
N CYS A 18 -1.29 -3.04 -7.91
CA CYS A 18 -1.54 -4.37 -7.35
C CYS A 18 -2.79 -5.05 -7.91
N LEU A 19 -3.59 -4.36 -8.71
CA LEU A 19 -4.71 -4.98 -9.41
C LEU A 19 -4.23 -5.94 -10.50
N LYS A 20 -3.02 -5.74 -10.99
CA LYS A 20 -2.38 -6.65 -11.93
C LYS A 20 -1.68 -7.78 -11.19
N HIS A 21 -2.06 -9.00 -11.47
CA HIS A 21 -1.53 -10.15 -10.74
C HIS A 21 -0.02 -10.30 -10.88
N ASP A 22 0.51 -10.11 -12.09
CA ASP A 22 1.94 -10.21 -12.31
C ASP A 22 2.73 -9.20 -11.48
N PHE A 23 2.25 -7.97 -11.41
CA PHE A 23 2.92 -6.96 -10.61
C PHE A 23 2.79 -7.25 -9.12
N PHE A 24 1.59 -7.66 -8.69
CA PHE A 24 1.36 -8.02 -7.30
C PHE A 24 2.35 -9.10 -6.84
N ASN A 25 2.56 -10.12 -7.67
CA ASN A 25 3.50 -11.18 -7.34
C ASN A 25 4.94 -10.69 -7.14
N LYS A 26 5.32 -9.62 -7.84
CA LYS A 26 6.66 -9.05 -7.69
C LYS A 26 6.84 -8.29 -6.38
N VAL A 27 5.77 -7.74 -5.82
CA VAL A 27 5.85 -6.83 -4.67
C VAL A 27 5.18 -7.37 -3.41
N LYS A 28 4.52 -8.50 -3.47
CA LYS A 28 3.73 -9.02 -2.34
C LYS A 28 4.54 -9.25 -1.06
N ASN A 29 5.83 -9.52 -1.19
CA ASN A 29 6.69 -9.74 -0.03
C ASN A 29 7.34 -8.46 0.47
N ILE A 30 7.17 -7.36 -0.26
CA ILE A 30 7.68 -6.04 0.12
C ILE A 30 6.59 -5.24 0.83
N LEU A 31 5.35 -5.34 0.34
CA LEU A 31 4.23 -4.56 0.85
C LEU A 31 3.64 -5.19 2.11
N GLU A 32 3.30 -4.34 3.07
CA GLU A 32 2.64 -4.76 4.31
C GLU A 32 1.43 -3.86 4.55
N GLU A 33 0.44 -4.40 5.24
CA GLU A 33 -0.80 -3.67 5.53
C GLU A 33 -0.55 -2.33 6.20
N ASP A 34 0.40 -2.29 7.13
CA ASP A 34 0.66 -1.09 7.92
C ASP A 34 1.30 0.04 7.12
N MET A 35 1.71 -0.23 5.88
CA MET A 35 2.17 0.81 4.97
C MET A 35 1.01 1.66 4.44
N PHE A 36 -0.21 1.15 4.56
CA PHE A 36 -1.44 1.84 4.15
C PHE A 36 -2.23 2.27 5.39
N SER A 37 -3.17 3.18 5.21
CA SER A 37 -3.99 3.67 6.33
C SER A 37 -5.46 3.80 5.92
N GLY A 38 -6.35 3.77 6.92
CA GLY A 38 -7.77 4.00 6.71
C GLY A 38 -8.39 3.03 5.71
N GLN A 39 -9.23 3.53 4.84
CA GLN A 39 -9.90 2.71 3.83
C GLN A 39 -8.94 2.14 2.80
N THR A 40 -7.82 2.81 2.55
CA THR A 40 -6.79 2.31 1.65
C THR A 40 -6.19 1.02 2.19
N LYS A 41 -5.98 0.95 3.49
CA LYS A 41 -5.50 -0.27 4.16
C LYS A 41 -6.50 -1.42 4.00
N GLU A 42 -7.79 -1.13 4.21
CA GLU A 42 -8.82 -2.15 4.07
C GLU A 42 -8.93 -2.65 2.63
N LEU A 43 -8.78 -1.75 1.66
CA LEU A 43 -8.75 -2.13 0.25
C LEU A 43 -7.53 -3.00 -0.08
N PHE A 44 -6.37 -2.67 0.50
CA PHE A 44 -5.18 -3.51 0.30
C PHE A 44 -5.43 -4.94 0.81
N LYS A 45 -6.08 -5.08 1.95
CA LYS A 45 -6.41 -6.40 2.49
C LYS A 45 -7.31 -7.19 1.53
N THR A 46 -8.26 -6.51 0.88
CA THR A 46 -9.14 -7.15 -0.09
C THR A 46 -8.35 -7.57 -1.34
N ILE A 47 -7.46 -6.71 -1.82
CA ILE A 47 -6.60 -7.04 -2.96
C ILE A 47 -5.72 -8.25 -2.63
N LEU A 48 -5.12 -8.25 -1.44
CA LEU A 48 -4.29 -9.37 -0.98
C LEU A 48 -5.09 -10.67 -0.97
N PHE A 49 -6.31 -10.62 -0.43
CA PHE A 49 -7.18 -11.80 -0.42
C PHE A 49 -7.47 -12.28 -1.84
N ALA A 50 -7.85 -11.37 -2.73
CA ALA A 50 -8.21 -11.71 -4.09
C ALA A 50 -7.03 -12.29 -4.87
N GLN A 51 -5.87 -11.67 -4.77
CA GLN A 51 -4.70 -12.11 -5.49
C GLN A 51 -4.18 -13.45 -4.97
N THR A 52 -4.32 -13.69 -3.67
CA THR A 52 -3.91 -14.96 -3.08
C THR A 52 -4.82 -16.11 -3.50
N ASN A 53 -6.11 -15.84 -3.59
CA ASN A 53 -7.11 -16.90 -3.83
C ASN A 53 -7.46 -17.12 -5.30
N TYR A 54 -7.43 -16.07 -6.11
CA TYR A 54 -7.89 -16.16 -7.50
C TYR A 54 -6.75 -16.07 -8.53
N GLU A 55 -5.63 -15.47 -8.16
CA GLU A 55 -4.43 -15.37 -9.00
C GLU A 55 -4.72 -14.78 -10.39
N LYS A 56 -5.52 -13.71 -10.42
CA LYS A 56 -5.94 -13.06 -11.66
C LYS A 56 -5.89 -11.54 -11.54
N ASP A 57 -5.82 -10.86 -12.68
CA ASP A 57 -5.99 -9.42 -12.70
C ASP A 57 -7.38 -9.06 -12.20
N LEU A 58 -7.47 -7.93 -11.48
CA LEU A 58 -8.74 -7.41 -10.99
C LEU A 58 -9.08 -6.13 -11.74
N THR A 59 -10.35 -5.97 -12.08
CA THR A 59 -10.84 -4.68 -12.53
C THR A 59 -11.26 -3.87 -11.29
N LYS A 60 -11.40 -2.57 -11.47
CA LYS A 60 -11.90 -1.71 -10.38
C LYS A 60 -13.28 -2.14 -9.92
N ASP A 61 -14.15 -2.50 -10.85
CA ASP A 61 -15.50 -2.95 -10.52
C ASP A 61 -15.47 -4.25 -9.71
N GLU A 62 -14.59 -5.17 -10.08
CA GLU A 62 -14.43 -6.42 -9.35
C GLU A 62 -13.90 -6.17 -7.94
N LEU A 63 -12.92 -5.28 -7.81
CA LEU A 63 -12.39 -4.92 -6.50
C LEU A 63 -13.49 -4.33 -5.60
N PHE A 64 -14.25 -3.39 -6.13
CA PHE A 64 -15.31 -2.75 -5.35
C PHE A 64 -16.37 -3.77 -4.93
N ALA A 65 -16.82 -4.60 -5.87
CA ALA A 65 -17.84 -5.61 -5.59
C ALA A 65 -17.37 -6.59 -4.51
N LEU A 66 -16.14 -7.07 -4.64
CA LEU A 66 -15.59 -8.01 -3.66
C LEU A 66 -15.43 -7.34 -2.28
N HIS A 67 -14.99 -6.10 -2.27
CA HIS A 67 -14.79 -5.37 -1.01
C HIS A 67 -16.12 -5.18 -0.26
N VAL A 68 -17.16 -4.79 -0.98
CA VAL A 68 -18.50 -4.63 -0.39
C VAL A 68 -19.02 -5.97 0.11
N ASP A 69 -18.82 -7.02 -0.66
CA ASP A 69 -19.27 -8.36 -0.30
C ASP A 69 -18.60 -8.85 0.99
N ARG A 70 -17.35 -8.51 1.18
CA ARG A 70 -16.58 -8.90 2.37
C ARG A 70 -16.88 -8.03 3.58
N HIS A 71 -17.60 -6.91 3.39
CA HIS A 71 -17.92 -5.97 4.46
C HIS A 71 -19.43 -5.67 4.44
N PRO A 72 -20.29 -6.69 4.73
CA PRO A 72 -21.73 -6.51 4.58
C PRO A 72 -22.34 -5.46 5.51
N ALA A 73 -21.65 -5.13 6.61
CA ALA A 73 -22.13 -4.13 7.56
C ALA A 73 -21.60 -2.73 7.27
N MET A 74 -20.95 -2.53 6.13
CA MET A 74 -20.36 -1.24 5.78
C MET A 74 -21.44 -0.16 5.66
N PRO A 75 -21.31 0.97 6.39
CA PRO A 75 -22.25 2.07 6.25
C PRO A 75 -22.25 2.67 4.84
N ALA A 76 -23.37 3.26 4.44
CA ALA A 76 -23.49 3.86 3.12
C ALA A 76 -22.45 4.97 2.87
N THR A 77 -22.11 5.75 3.90
CA THR A 77 -21.09 6.81 3.79
C THR A 77 -19.73 6.23 3.52
N THR A 78 -19.37 5.15 4.22
CA THR A 78 -18.09 4.46 4.01
C THR A 78 -18.03 3.84 2.62
N LYS A 79 -19.15 3.23 2.18
CA LYS A 79 -19.24 2.63 0.85
C LYS A 79 -18.99 3.67 -0.24
N LYS A 80 -19.53 4.87 -0.06
CA LYS A 80 -19.33 5.98 -1.01
C LYS A 80 -17.86 6.42 -1.03
N ASP A 81 -17.22 6.50 0.14
CA ASP A 81 -15.81 6.85 0.23
C ASP A 81 -14.93 5.81 -0.46
N VAL A 82 -15.22 4.54 -0.23
CA VAL A 82 -14.49 3.44 -0.86
C VAL A 82 -14.65 3.51 -2.39
N MET A 83 -15.87 3.77 -2.86
CA MET A 83 -16.10 3.91 -4.30
C MET A 83 -15.27 5.04 -4.90
N SER A 84 -15.17 6.17 -4.20
CA SER A 84 -14.36 7.30 -4.64
C SER A 84 -12.90 6.92 -4.74
N ILE A 85 -12.37 6.19 -3.75
CA ILE A 85 -10.99 5.75 -3.77
C ILE A 85 -10.74 4.81 -4.95
N VAL A 86 -11.62 3.83 -5.14
CA VAL A 86 -11.46 2.86 -6.22
C VAL A 86 -11.47 3.55 -7.58
N HIS A 87 -12.39 4.50 -7.78
CA HIS A 87 -12.46 5.24 -9.04
C HIS A 87 -11.21 6.08 -9.28
N ALA A 88 -10.55 6.54 -8.21
CA ALA A 88 -9.37 7.38 -8.31
C ALA A 88 -8.08 6.58 -8.51
N LEU A 89 -8.13 5.26 -8.47
CA LEU A 89 -6.93 4.47 -8.70
C LEU A 89 -6.41 4.70 -10.12
N PRO A 90 -5.07 4.69 -10.32
CA PRO A 90 -4.51 5.01 -11.61
C PRO A 90 -4.93 4.01 -12.68
N PRO A 91 -4.96 4.46 -13.95
CA PRO A 91 -5.24 3.55 -15.04
C PRO A 91 -4.12 2.53 -15.17
N ASP A 92 -4.45 1.44 -15.85
CA ASP A 92 -3.49 0.38 -16.11
C ASP A 92 -2.28 0.93 -16.86
N ALA A 93 -1.09 0.64 -16.35
CA ALA A 93 0.17 1.03 -16.97
C ALA A 93 1.07 -0.20 -17.06
N ASN A 94 1.81 -0.29 -18.15
CA ASN A 94 2.65 -1.45 -18.41
C ASN A 94 4.13 -1.22 -18.16
N ASN A 95 4.51 -0.08 -17.60
CA ASN A 95 5.91 0.22 -17.31
C ASN A 95 6.27 -0.29 -15.93
N HIS A 96 6.70 -1.54 -15.85
CA HIS A 96 7.03 -2.18 -14.57
C HIS A 96 8.22 -1.51 -13.88
N ASP A 97 9.19 -0.99 -14.62
CA ASP A 97 10.34 -0.32 -14.01
C ASP A 97 9.90 0.95 -13.29
N LEU A 98 9.04 1.75 -13.91
CA LEU A 98 8.49 2.94 -13.28
C LEU A 98 7.65 2.56 -12.07
N GLN A 99 6.83 1.53 -12.19
CA GLN A 99 5.99 1.07 -11.08
C GLN A 99 6.84 0.58 -9.91
N MET A 100 7.92 -0.13 -10.18
CA MET A 100 8.84 -0.58 -9.12
C MET A 100 9.51 0.59 -8.42
N ASP A 101 9.84 1.66 -9.15
CA ASP A 101 10.40 2.87 -8.53
C ASP A 101 9.37 3.52 -7.59
N VAL A 102 8.11 3.53 -7.97
CA VAL A 102 7.04 4.06 -7.10
C VAL A 102 6.91 3.21 -5.84
N VAL A 103 6.95 1.90 -5.97
CA VAL A 103 6.89 0.99 -4.82
C VAL A 103 8.10 1.20 -3.91
N LYS A 104 9.29 1.37 -4.48
CA LYS A 104 10.50 1.64 -3.71
C LYS A 104 10.35 2.93 -2.90
N ASN A 105 9.84 3.99 -3.52
CA ASN A 105 9.61 5.25 -2.81
C ASN A 105 8.59 5.08 -1.70
N PHE A 106 7.54 4.30 -1.93
CA PHE A 106 6.53 4.01 -0.93
C PHE A 106 7.14 3.27 0.26
N TRP A 107 7.97 2.26 -0.01
CA TRP A 107 8.68 1.50 1.01
C TRP A 107 9.62 2.40 1.82
N MET A 108 10.37 3.28 1.14
CA MET A 108 11.28 4.20 1.82
C MET A 108 10.54 5.15 2.75
N ARG A 109 9.38 5.64 2.33
CA ARG A 109 8.55 6.52 3.17
C ARG A 109 8.06 5.79 4.41
N ASP A 110 7.71 4.52 4.26
CA ASP A 110 7.29 3.71 5.40
C ASP A 110 8.44 3.48 6.38
N ARG A 111 9.65 3.22 5.87
CA ARG A 111 10.83 3.08 6.72
C ARG A 111 11.11 4.38 7.48
N ALA A 112 10.98 5.52 6.81
CA ALA A 112 11.15 6.82 7.46
C ALA A 112 10.14 7.02 8.59
N ARG A 113 8.89 6.61 8.37
CA ARG A 113 7.85 6.67 9.40
C ARG A 113 8.24 5.82 10.62
N LEU A 114 8.70 4.60 10.39
CA LEU A 114 9.10 3.70 11.47
C LEU A 114 10.29 4.26 12.25
N ILE A 115 11.27 4.82 11.55
CA ILE A 115 12.43 5.45 12.19
C ILE A 115 11.98 6.61 13.08
N GLY A 116 11.09 7.46 12.55
CA GLY A 116 10.57 8.60 13.29
C GLY A 116 9.79 8.20 14.53
N GLU A 117 8.90 7.22 14.41
CA GLU A 117 8.10 6.72 15.53
C GLU A 117 9.01 6.12 16.60
N LYS A 118 10.00 5.33 16.20
CA LYS A 118 10.92 4.69 17.13
C LYS A 118 11.77 5.74 17.84
N ALA A 119 12.27 6.72 17.09
CA ALA A 119 13.09 7.78 17.67
C ALA A 119 12.29 8.60 18.69
N ILE A 120 11.03 8.93 18.39
CA ILE A 120 10.18 9.66 19.33
C ILE A 120 9.90 8.83 20.57
N SER A 121 9.65 7.54 20.38
CA SER A 121 9.39 6.63 21.50
C SER A 121 10.59 6.56 22.46
N ILE A 122 11.80 6.52 21.91
CA ILE A 122 13.03 6.54 22.71
C ILE A 122 13.18 7.89 23.40
N PHE A 123 12.96 8.98 22.68
CA PHE A 123 13.10 10.33 23.23
C PHE A 123 12.15 10.58 24.41
N THR A 124 10.92 10.07 24.32
CA THR A 124 9.91 10.24 25.35
C THR A 124 10.06 9.24 26.50
N GLY A 125 11.01 8.33 26.43
CA GLY A 125 11.25 7.35 27.49
C GLY A 125 10.33 6.14 27.49
N GLN A 126 9.51 6.00 26.45
CA GLN A 126 8.62 4.84 26.32
C GLN A 126 9.34 3.59 25.86
N ASP A 127 10.52 3.77 25.30
CA ASP A 127 11.32 2.70 24.73
C ASP A 127 12.79 3.05 24.91
N VAL A 128 13.66 2.03 24.96
CA VAL A 128 15.10 2.23 25.07
C VAL A 128 15.87 1.37 24.08
N ASP A 129 15.17 0.80 23.12
CA ASP A 129 15.78 -0.14 22.18
C ASP A 129 16.43 0.56 20.98
N PHE A 130 17.63 1.10 21.20
CA PHE A 130 18.42 1.71 20.14
C PHE A 130 18.85 0.69 19.08
N GLY A 131 18.97 -0.59 19.47
CA GLY A 131 19.33 -1.66 18.54
C GLY A 131 18.28 -1.84 17.47
N GLU A 132 17.00 -1.77 17.83
CA GLU A 132 15.91 -1.88 16.88
C GLU A 132 15.91 -0.69 15.93
N LEU A 133 16.14 0.52 16.44
CA LEU A 133 16.23 1.71 15.61
C LEU A 133 17.36 1.57 14.59
N GLN A 134 18.53 1.11 15.05
CA GLN A 134 19.69 0.93 14.18
C GLN A 134 19.40 -0.11 13.10
N ARG A 135 18.72 -1.19 13.45
CA ARG A 135 18.34 -2.24 12.50
C ARG A 135 17.48 -1.68 11.37
N ILE A 136 16.48 -0.86 11.72
CA ILE A 136 15.62 -0.24 10.72
C ILE A 136 16.43 0.68 9.81
N MET A 137 17.31 1.51 10.40
CA MET A 137 18.15 2.42 9.64
C MET A 137 19.09 1.69 8.69
N ASP A 138 19.66 0.57 9.15
CA ASP A 138 20.54 -0.25 8.31
C ASP A 138 19.82 -0.78 7.08
N THR A 139 18.56 -1.18 7.22
CA THR A 139 17.75 -1.66 6.10
C THR A 139 17.60 -0.59 5.03
N VAL A 140 17.36 0.65 5.45
CA VAL A 140 17.21 1.79 4.53
C VAL A 140 18.55 2.12 3.87
N GLU A 141 19.63 2.15 4.65
CA GLU A 141 20.96 2.46 4.15
C GLU A 141 21.42 1.47 3.09
N ASP A 142 21.12 0.18 3.30
CA ASP A 142 21.44 -0.85 2.33
C ASP A 142 20.58 -0.75 1.07
N GLY A 143 19.47 -0.01 1.13
CA GLY A 143 18.58 0.17 0.00
C GLY A 143 17.85 -1.10 -0.39
N ARG A 144 17.75 -2.08 0.51
CA ARG A 144 17.12 -3.35 0.21
C ARG A 144 15.66 -3.38 0.58
N MET A 145 14.85 -3.75 -0.41
CA MET A 145 13.46 -4.12 -0.17
C MET A 145 13.45 -5.65 -0.08
N GLU A 146 13.36 -6.16 1.13
CA GLU A 146 13.42 -7.61 1.34
C GLU A 146 12.18 -8.33 0.85
N ASN A 147 12.41 -9.48 0.28
CA ASN A 147 11.34 -10.38 -0.15
C ASN A 147 11.06 -11.40 0.94
#